data_649c666a39e799efef06f5db8205537d
#
_entry.id   649c666a39e799efef06f5db8205537d
#
_cell.length_a   1.000
_cell.length_b   1.000
_cell.length_c   1.000
_cell.angle_alpha   90.00
_cell.angle_beta   90.00
_cell.angle_gamma   90.00
#
_symmetry.space_group_name_H-M   'P 1'
#
loop_
_entity.id
_entity.type
_entity.pdbx_description
1 polymer ?
#
loop_
_entity_poly.entity_id
_entity_poly.type
_entity_poly.pdbx_seq_one_letter_code
_entity_poly.pdbx_strand_id
1 'polypeptide(L)'
;MPMEYKYKALENEPESLLKEFFDLLPNYSEEDKKTIEKAWKLLVEKTKDVKRPCGEAYYVHPLRVATILAQNKLDVHTLVSALLHPIHKFDITPHQIREDFGEDVEKILITTNKIIALPMNSKTLHQADAIRKMLFAMCDDARIILLTLSDRLDRLRNISSLSKDQQHALAEAAIEVWAPLADRLGMQKEKNEFEDLSLKHTNPAAYLQIEKIIAQSQEERSAYLEKAVNSIYKSSQRMNLEVTISSRAKHYYSIYQKMRKRNKSAGELYDLLALRILCNTPAECYILVGIVHGLWKPLDGRFKDYIAMPKSNGYQSLHTTVMCESHPLEIQIRTYDMHNMAEHGIASHWLYKKGTNHDLVEEDKLDIFNKLKQFKEAGITDKATFATLKNELLGDEIYVFTPKGDVRKLPAGATAIDFAYSIHSAIGEKIIAAKADGKIIPLSKPLENTQIIEVITNPQAHPTESQLNLVKTSKAHQKIHAWLMTNDKNFSQKFENEKVEQLPPAPVKVRKQHLKKDQFTQLPQNTKSYDVLIEGEKNVLHNFAQCCKPVYPNLIVGYVTRSKGISIHRADCLIYQRIPNKDERSVEVEWDTGKN
;
A
#
# COMPACT_ATOMS: atom_id res chain seq x y z
N MET A 1 22.22 -1.40 13.00
CA MET A 1 22.56 -1.90 11.67
C MET A 1 21.31 -2.53 11.11
N PRO A 2 20.86 -2.23 9.88
CA PRO A 2 19.90 -3.09 9.23
C PRO A 2 20.59 -4.44 9.15
N MET A 3 19.93 -5.50 9.65
CA MET A 3 20.43 -6.85 9.43
C MET A 3 20.47 -7.06 7.92
N GLU A 4 21.64 -6.90 7.32
CA GLU A 4 21.91 -7.45 6.01
C GLU A 4 21.76 -8.96 6.14
N TYR A 5 20.56 -9.48 5.83
CA TYR A 5 20.41 -10.89 5.55
C TYR A 5 21.17 -11.16 4.24
N LYS A 6 22.48 -11.25 4.38
CA LYS A 6 23.33 -11.88 3.39
C LYS A 6 23.00 -13.38 3.46
N TYR A 7 21.87 -13.79 2.88
CA TYR A 7 21.88 -15.10 2.30
C TYR A 7 23.01 -15.07 1.25
N LYS A 8 24.13 -15.70 1.56
CA LYS A 8 25.11 -16.12 0.58
C LYS A 8 24.45 -17.21 -0.27
N ALA A 9 23.47 -16.79 -1.07
CA ALA A 9 22.47 -17.63 -1.73
C ALA A 9 23.00 -18.28 -3.01
N LEU A 10 24.30 -18.27 -3.26
CA LEU A 10 24.81 -18.77 -4.53
C LEU A 10 25.28 -20.23 -4.49
N GLU A 11 25.37 -20.86 -3.32
CA GLU A 11 25.94 -22.22 -3.21
C GLU A 11 25.26 -23.15 -2.18
N ASN A 12 24.17 -22.71 -1.51
CA ASN A 12 23.56 -23.55 -0.48
C ASN A 12 22.58 -24.55 -1.09
N GLU A 13 22.82 -25.84 -0.81
CA GLU A 13 21.89 -26.92 -1.15
C GLU A 13 20.53 -26.70 -0.49
N PRO A 14 19.41 -27.09 -1.14
CA PRO A 14 18.06 -26.89 -0.63
C PRO A 14 17.83 -27.39 0.81
N GLU A 15 18.53 -28.47 1.20
CA GLU A 15 18.44 -29.05 2.55
C GLU A 15 19.06 -28.14 3.62
N SER A 16 20.17 -27.48 3.32
CA SER A 16 20.81 -26.52 4.23
C SER A 16 19.92 -25.30 4.45
N LEU A 17 19.30 -24.79 3.40
CA LEU A 17 18.37 -23.65 3.45
C LEU A 17 17.13 -23.97 4.31
N LEU A 18 16.59 -25.18 4.18
CA LEU A 18 15.45 -25.60 4.97
C LEU A 18 15.81 -25.72 6.46
N LYS A 19 17.01 -26.23 6.76
CA LYS A 19 17.50 -26.32 8.14
C LYS A 19 17.63 -24.94 8.77
N GLU A 20 18.26 -23.98 8.10
CA GLU A 20 18.34 -22.58 8.56
C GLU A 20 16.95 -21.97 8.77
N PHE A 21 15.99 -22.30 7.90
CA PHE A 21 14.61 -21.83 8.05
C PHE A 21 13.95 -22.44 9.30
N PHE A 22 14.16 -23.72 9.58
CA PHE A 22 13.61 -24.37 10.79
C PHE A 22 14.18 -23.82 12.09
N ASP A 23 15.42 -23.33 12.09
CA ASP A 23 16.03 -22.68 13.25
C ASP A 23 15.26 -21.39 13.65
N LEU A 24 14.53 -20.78 12.72
CA LEU A 24 13.65 -19.63 12.97
C LEU A 24 12.27 -20.04 13.52
N LEU A 25 11.96 -21.34 13.56
CA LEU A 25 10.66 -21.90 13.94
C LEU A 25 10.67 -22.70 15.25
N PRO A 26 11.28 -22.21 16.36
CA PRO A 26 11.40 -23.01 17.59
C PRO A 26 10.03 -23.30 18.24
N ASN A 27 9.01 -22.52 17.94
CA ASN A 27 7.69 -22.58 18.57
C ASN A 27 6.63 -23.28 17.71
N TYR A 28 6.99 -23.83 16.55
CA TYR A 28 6.07 -24.58 15.70
C TYR A 28 6.10 -26.06 16.07
N SER A 29 4.94 -26.74 15.96
CA SER A 29 4.84 -28.16 16.25
C SER A 29 5.60 -29.00 15.20
N GLU A 30 5.90 -30.24 15.53
CA GLU A 30 6.54 -31.17 14.55
C GLU A 30 5.61 -31.49 13.36
N GLU A 31 4.29 -31.40 13.57
CA GLU A 31 3.30 -31.53 12.49
C GLU A 31 3.33 -30.33 11.54
N ASP A 32 3.42 -29.12 12.09
CA ASP A 32 3.60 -27.89 11.31
C ASP A 32 4.87 -27.95 10.47
N LYS A 33 5.99 -28.38 11.08
CA LYS A 33 7.27 -28.52 10.37
C LYS A 33 7.21 -29.56 9.24
N LYS A 34 6.51 -30.68 9.44
CA LYS A 34 6.30 -31.68 8.38
C LYS A 34 5.50 -31.11 7.22
N THR A 35 4.48 -30.32 7.50
CA THR A 35 3.67 -29.67 6.47
C THR A 35 4.50 -28.65 5.66
N ILE A 36 5.33 -27.85 6.35
CA ILE A 36 6.27 -26.93 5.71
C ILE A 36 7.30 -27.69 4.87
N GLU A 37 7.84 -28.78 5.37
CA GLU A 37 8.79 -29.62 4.64
C GLU A 37 8.17 -30.23 3.37
N LYS A 38 6.91 -30.69 3.45
CA LYS A 38 6.15 -31.16 2.28
C LYS A 38 6.03 -30.07 1.21
N ALA A 39 5.69 -28.84 1.62
CA ALA A 39 5.58 -27.70 0.72
C ALA A 39 6.94 -27.33 0.09
N TRP A 40 7.99 -27.35 0.89
CA TRP A 40 9.35 -27.09 0.43
C TRP A 40 9.83 -28.12 -0.62
N LYS A 41 9.64 -29.41 -0.34
CA LYS A 41 9.99 -30.49 -1.28
C LYS A 41 9.27 -30.34 -2.61
N LEU A 42 7.96 -30.04 -2.56
CA LEU A 42 7.17 -29.78 -3.78
C LEU A 42 7.69 -28.58 -4.55
N LEU A 43 8.00 -27.47 -3.88
CA LEU A 43 8.56 -26.28 -4.52
C LEU A 43 9.90 -26.58 -5.18
N VAL A 44 10.83 -27.20 -4.46
CA VAL A 44 12.17 -27.54 -4.98
C VAL A 44 12.07 -28.49 -6.17
N GLU A 45 11.25 -29.54 -6.10
CA GLU A 45 11.03 -30.50 -7.19
C GLU A 45 10.56 -29.79 -8.46
N LYS A 46 9.55 -28.91 -8.35
CA LYS A 46 8.97 -28.22 -9.51
C LYS A 46 9.84 -27.08 -10.07
N THR A 47 10.78 -26.57 -9.28
CA THR A 47 11.60 -25.40 -9.66
C THR A 47 13.10 -25.70 -9.76
N LYS A 48 13.51 -26.97 -9.67
CA LYS A 48 14.90 -27.42 -9.58
C LYS A 48 15.81 -26.82 -10.65
N ASP A 49 15.34 -26.79 -11.90
CA ASP A 49 16.13 -26.33 -13.06
C ASP A 49 15.78 -24.90 -13.48
N VAL A 50 14.95 -24.21 -12.70
CA VAL A 50 14.48 -22.86 -13.03
C VAL A 50 15.26 -21.83 -12.24
N LYS A 51 15.81 -20.84 -12.97
CA LYS A 51 16.49 -19.68 -12.36
C LYS A 51 15.70 -18.40 -12.58
N ARG A 52 15.81 -17.49 -11.64
CA ARG A 52 15.30 -16.13 -11.78
C ARG A 52 16.21 -15.29 -12.69
N PRO A 53 15.74 -14.14 -13.24
CA PRO A 53 16.56 -13.25 -14.06
C PRO A 53 17.87 -12.79 -13.39
N CYS A 54 17.93 -12.78 -12.06
CA CYS A 54 19.13 -12.47 -11.27
C CYS A 54 20.13 -13.64 -11.17
N GLY A 55 19.80 -14.82 -11.72
CA GLY A 55 20.66 -16.02 -11.70
C GLY A 55 20.46 -16.93 -10.48
N GLU A 56 19.71 -16.51 -9.44
CA GLU A 56 19.42 -17.34 -8.27
C GLU A 56 18.42 -18.46 -8.57
N ALA A 57 18.47 -19.56 -7.81
CA ALA A 57 17.49 -20.63 -7.89
C ALA A 57 16.09 -20.12 -7.56
N TYR A 58 15.07 -20.61 -8.28
CA TYR A 58 13.72 -20.05 -8.20
C TYR A 58 13.09 -20.17 -6.81
N TYR A 59 13.38 -21.23 -6.07
CA TYR A 59 12.87 -21.50 -4.71
C TYR A 59 13.40 -20.57 -3.61
N VAL A 60 14.49 -19.83 -3.88
CA VAL A 60 15.12 -18.95 -2.88
C VAL A 60 14.21 -17.78 -2.48
N HIS A 61 13.56 -17.17 -3.47
CA HIS A 61 12.62 -16.07 -3.20
C HIS A 61 11.41 -16.48 -2.34
N PRO A 62 10.68 -17.57 -2.64
CA PRO A 62 9.61 -18.02 -1.76
C PRO A 62 10.07 -18.33 -0.34
N LEU A 63 11.26 -18.88 -0.18
CA LEU A 63 11.83 -19.12 1.14
C LEU A 63 12.10 -17.81 1.91
N ARG A 64 12.67 -16.79 1.24
CA ARG A 64 12.87 -15.47 1.86
C ARG A 64 11.54 -14.81 2.26
N VAL A 65 10.50 -14.93 1.42
CA VAL A 65 9.16 -14.46 1.74
C VAL A 65 8.61 -15.20 2.98
N ALA A 66 8.72 -16.52 3.01
CA ALA A 66 8.33 -17.33 4.18
C ALA A 66 9.15 -16.95 5.44
N THR A 67 10.44 -16.63 5.29
CA THR A 67 11.31 -16.16 6.38
C THR A 67 10.82 -14.84 6.98
N ILE A 68 10.42 -13.87 6.16
CA ILE A 68 9.84 -12.60 6.64
C ILE A 68 8.58 -12.86 7.46
N LEU A 69 7.71 -13.75 6.99
CA LEU A 69 6.48 -14.11 7.69
C LEU A 69 6.74 -14.92 8.97
N ALA A 70 7.73 -15.82 8.96
CA ALA A 70 8.15 -16.58 10.13
C ALA A 70 8.70 -15.68 11.24
N GLN A 71 9.44 -14.64 10.90
CA GLN A 71 9.91 -13.62 11.86
C GLN A 71 8.76 -12.85 12.50
N ASN A 72 7.67 -12.68 11.76
CA ASN A 72 6.41 -12.13 12.25
C ASN A 72 5.51 -13.19 12.94
N LYS A 73 6.02 -14.45 13.10
CA LYS A 73 5.41 -15.57 13.82
C LYS A 73 3.99 -15.94 13.34
N LEU A 74 3.77 -15.89 12.02
CA LEU A 74 2.49 -16.25 11.41
C LEU A 74 2.25 -17.77 11.43
N ASP A 75 0.99 -18.18 11.17
CA ASP A 75 0.56 -19.58 11.18
C ASP A 75 1.19 -20.41 10.03
N VAL A 76 1.12 -21.73 10.17
CA VAL A 76 1.69 -22.69 9.22
C VAL A 76 1.07 -22.56 7.81
N HIS A 77 -0.25 -22.31 7.70
CA HIS A 77 -0.90 -22.16 6.41
C HIS A 77 -0.38 -20.95 5.63
N THR A 78 -0.09 -19.86 6.36
CA THR A 78 0.52 -18.66 5.76
C THR A 78 1.95 -18.93 5.29
N LEU A 79 2.77 -19.66 6.07
CA LEU A 79 4.13 -20.02 5.68
C LEU A 79 4.14 -20.97 4.46
N VAL A 80 3.27 -21.97 4.45
CA VAL A 80 3.07 -22.88 3.32
C VAL A 80 2.64 -22.11 2.07
N SER A 81 1.69 -21.18 2.22
CA SER A 81 1.25 -20.31 1.12
C SER A 81 2.38 -19.44 0.60
N ALA A 82 3.27 -18.96 1.48
CA ALA A 82 4.46 -18.20 1.05
C ALA A 82 5.45 -19.04 0.25
N LEU A 83 5.68 -20.28 0.65
CA LEU A 83 6.53 -21.20 -0.13
C LEU A 83 5.92 -21.51 -1.50
N LEU A 84 4.60 -21.71 -1.55
CA LEU A 84 3.91 -22.16 -2.76
C LEU A 84 3.34 -21.03 -3.62
N HIS A 85 3.50 -19.75 -3.26
CA HIS A 85 2.87 -18.65 -4.02
C HIS A 85 3.23 -18.59 -5.51
N PRO A 86 4.42 -19.02 -6.00
CA PRO A 86 4.72 -19.03 -7.42
C PRO A 86 4.31 -20.31 -8.14
N ILE A 87 3.80 -21.32 -7.40
CA ILE A 87 3.63 -22.70 -7.90
C ILE A 87 2.60 -22.80 -9.03
N HIS A 88 1.66 -21.85 -9.12
CA HIS A 88 0.68 -21.79 -10.22
C HIS A 88 1.29 -21.67 -11.62
N LYS A 89 2.58 -21.35 -11.72
CA LYS A 89 3.35 -21.27 -12.97
C LYS A 89 3.93 -22.61 -13.39
N PHE A 90 3.78 -23.66 -12.57
CA PHE A 90 4.44 -24.95 -12.71
C PHE A 90 3.45 -26.13 -12.76
N ASP A 91 2.34 -25.95 -13.48
CA ASP A 91 1.34 -27.00 -13.77
C ASP A 91 0.73 -27.68 -12.53
N ILE A 92 0.60 -26.94 -11.42
CA ILE A 92 -0.12 -27.41 -10.24
C ILE A 92 -1.46 -26.68 -10.17
N THR A 93 -2.53 -27.48 -10.09
CA THR A 93 -3.89 -26.97 -10.02
C THR A 93 -4.25 -26.54 -8.59
N PRO A 94 -5.17 -25.58 -8.42
CA PRO A 94 -5.72 -25.25 -7.10
C PRO A 94 -6.28 -26.45 -6.36
N HIS A 95 -6.92 -27.39 -7.06
CA HIS A 95 -7.48 -28.62 -6.48
C HIS A 95 -6.40 -29.48 -5.82
N GLN A 96 -5.25 -29.67 -6.47
CA GLN A 96 -4.12 -30.41 -5.88
C GLN A 96 -3.60 -29.75 -4.61
N ILE A 97 -3.54 -28.40 -4.60
CA ILE A 97 -3.14 -27.65 -3.39
C ILE A 97 -4.15 -27.89 -2.27
N ARG A 98 -5.45 -27.88 -2.58
CA ARG A 98 -6.51 -28.15 -1.60
C ARG A 98 -6.40 -29.54 -1.00
N GLU A 99 -6.14 -30.58 -1.81
CA GLU A 99 -5.96 -31.96 -1.36
C GLU A 99 -4.71 -32.13 -0.50
N ASP A 100 -3.60 -31.47 -0.86
CA ASP A 100 -2.31 -31.63 -0.20
C ASP A 100 -2.13 -30.78 1.05
N PHE A 101 -2.71 -29.57 1.09
CA PHE A 101 -2.43 -28.53 2.10
C PHE A 101 -3.69 -27.88 2.69
N GLY A 102 -4.87 -28.24 2.21
CA GLY A 102 -6.15 -27.75 2.72
C GLY A 102 -6.72 -26.51 2.00
N GLU A 103 -7.97 -26.21 2.33
CA GLU A 103 -8.76 -25.13 1.70
C GLU A 103 -8.20 -23.74 1.99
N ASP A 104 -7.68 -23.51 3.20
CA ASP A 104 -7.11 -22.23 3.62
C ASP A 104 -5.92 -21.85 2.74
N VAL A 105 -5.00 -22.79 2.51
CA VAL A 105 -3.81 -22.56 1.66
C VAL A 105 -4.23 -22.28 0.21
N GLU A 106 -5.17 -23.06 -0.33
CA GLU A 106 -5.74 -22.84 -1.67
C GLU A 106 -6.31 -21.42 -1.81
N LYS A 107 -7.17 -20.99 -0.86
CA LYS A 107 -7.83 -19.68 -0.86
C LYS A 107 -6.82 -18.54 -0.79
N ILE A 108 -5.83 -18.62 0.11
CA ILE A 108 -4.76 -17.62 0.24
C ILE A 108 -3.99 -17.52 -1.07
N LEU A 109 -3.58 -18.65 -1.66
CA LEU A 109 -2.80 -18.68 -2.90
C LEU A 109 -3.55 -18.10 -4.09
N ILE A 110 -4.80 -18.51 -4.31
CA ILE A 110 -5.62 -17.99 -5.43
C ILE A 110 -5.74 -16.47 -5.34
N THR A 111 -6.02 -15.95 -4.15
CA THR A 111 -6.25 -14.52 -3.95
C THR A 111 -4.95 -13.73 -4.04
N THR A 112 -3.89 -14.21 -3.41
CA THR A 112 -2.56 -13.57 -3.46
C THR A 112 -2.04 -13.50 -4.90
N ASN A 113 -2.18 -14.59 -5.69
CA ASN A 113 -1.73 -14.60 -7.08
C ASN A 113 -2.49 -13.62 -7.96
N LYS A 114 -3.79 -13.42 -7.74
CA LYS A 114 -4.57 -12.35 -8.41
C LYS A 114 -4.03 -10.97 -8.10
N ILE A 115 -3.61 -10.72 -6.85
CA ILE A 115 -3.06 -9.42 -6.42
C ILE A 115 -1.65 -9.21 -6.99
N ILE A 116 -0.78 -10.22 -6.92
CA ILE A 116 0.59 -10.14 -7.42
C ILE A 116 0.62 -9.89 -8.94
N ALA A 117 -0.34 -10.43 -9.68
CA ALA A 117 -0.48 -10.24 -11.11
C ALA A 117 -0.99 -8.85 -11.53
N LEU A 118 -1.48 -8.02 -10.61
CA LEU A 118 -1.97 -6.69 -10.93
C LEU A 118 -0.81 -5.77 -11.35
N PRO A 119 -0.96 -5.03 -12.48
CA PRO A 119 0.06 -4.08 -12.93
C PRO A 119 0.08 -2.85 -12.01
N MET A 120 1.17 -2.66 -11.27
CA MET A 120 1.35 -1.55 -10.33
C MET A 120 2.20 -0.40 -10.89
N ASN A 121 2.66 -0.51 -12.15
CA ASN A 121 3.74 0.34 -12.69
C ASN A 121 3.25 1.53 -13.54
N SER A 122 1.99 1.89 -13.54
CA SER A 122 1.51 3.00 -14.34
C SER A 122 0.78 4.05 -13.51
N LYS A 123 1.10 5.33 -13.71
CA LYS A 123 0.37 6.49 -13.16
C LYS A 123 -1.04 6.63 -13.74
N THR A 124 -1.60 5.57 -14.32
CA THR A 124 -2.84 5.54 -15.07
C THR A 124 -4.03 5.05 -14.24
N LEU A 125 -5.22 5.25 -14.81
CA LEU A 125 -6.53 4.76 -14.34
C LEU A 125 -6.55 3.27 -13.90
N HIS A 126 -5.68 2.43 -14.48
CA HIS A 126 -5.54 1.01 -14.14
C HIS A 126 -4.93 0.78 -12.75
N GLN A 127 -4.09 1.69 -12.28
CA GLN A 127 -3.49 1.60 -10.94
C GLN A 127 -4.54 1.77 -9.84
N ALA A 128 -5.48 2.70 -9.99
CA ALA A 128 -6.57 2.90 -9.02
C ALA A 128 -7.47 1.66 -8.91
N ASP A 129 -7.82 1.02 -10.05
CA ASP A 129 -8.63 -0.20 -10.05
C ASP A 129 -7.86 -1.41 -9.48
N ALA A 130 -6.56 -1.50 -9.76
CA ALA A 130 -5.69 -2.54 -9.20
C ALA A 130 -5.59 -2.41 -7.66
N ILE A 131 -5.36 -1.20 -7.16
CA ILE A 131 -5.32 -0.93 -5.71
C ILE A 131 -6.68 -1.25 -5.07
N ARG A 132 -7.80 -0.87 -5.71
CA ARG A 132 -9.14 -1.20 -5.22
C ARG A 132 -9.36 -2.70 -5.09
N LYS A 133 -9.06 -3.46 -6.14
CA LYS A 133 -9.19 -4.93 -6.14
C LYS A 133 -8.32 -5.57 -5.05
N MET A 134 -7.11 -5.06 -4.89
CA MET A 134 -6.19 -5.48 -3.85
C MET A 134 -6.78 -5.21 -2.45
N LEU A 135 -7.22 -3.97 -2.18
CA LEU A 135 -7.77 -3.59 -0.89
C LEU A 135 -9.04 -4.39 -0.55
N PHE A 136 -9.91 -4.66 -1.52
CA PHE A 136 -11.10 -5.49 -1.28
C PHE A 136 -10.79 -6.97 -1.07
N ALA A 137 -9.77 -7.51 -1.72
CA ALA A 137 -9.32 -8.88 -1.47
C ALA A 137 -8.76 -9.09 -0.06
N MET A 138 -8.19 -8.02 0.53
CA MET A 138 -7.68 -8.03 1.90
C MET A 138 -8.79 -8.13 2.95
N CYS A 139 -10.02 -7.68 2.64
CA CYS A 139 -11.15 -7.77 3.57
C CYS A 139 -11.56 -9.20 3.87
N ASP A 140 -11.18 -10.15 3.02
CA ASP A 140 -11.58 -11.54 3.15
C ASP A 140 -10.60 -12.35 4.02
N ASP A 141 -9.32 -11.98 4.05
CA ASP A 141 -8.30 -12.60 4.89
C ASP A 141 -7.03 -11.71 4.99
N ALA A 142 -6.69 -11.27 6.20
CA ALA A 142 -5.54 -10.41 6.43
C ALA A 142 -4.19 -11.07 6.10
N ARG A 143 -4.10 -12.41 6.10
CA ARG A 143 -2.89 -13.16 5.72
C ARG A 143 -2.46 -12.88 4.29
N ILE A 144 -3.42 -12.61 3.42
CA ILE A 144 -3.19 -12.28 2.00
C ILE A 144 -2.32 -11.03 1.84
N ILE A 145 -2.60 -10.00 2.67
CA ILE A 145 -1.81 -8.77 2.59
C ILE A 145 -0.42 -8.95 3.18
N LEU A 146 -0.31 -9.68 4.31
CA LEU A 146 0.97 -9.94 4.95
C LEU A 146 1.91 -10.68 4.00
N LEU A 147 1.39 -11.69 3.29
CA LEU A 147 2.14 -12.41 2.26
C LEU A 147 2.49 -11.48 1.09
N THR A 148 1.56 -10.64 0.63
CA THR A 148 1.80 -9.70 -0.46
C THR A 148 2.88 -8.66 -0.08
N LEU A 149 2.81 -8.07 1.13
CA LEU A 149 3.83 -7.14 1.61
C LEU A 149 5.20 -7.79 1.69
N SER A 150 5.28 -9.04 2.19
CA SER A 150 6.53 -9.79 2.27
C SER A 150 7.12 -10.11 0.90
N ASP A 151 6.30 -10.49 -0.09
CA ASP A 151 6.72 -10.65 -1.49
C ASP A 151 7.29 -9.35 -2.06
N ARG A 152 6.59 -8.23 -1.87
CA ARG A 152 7.03 -6.92 -2.37
C ARG A 152 8.31 -6.43 -1.69
N LEU A 153 8.46 -6.68 -0.40
CA LEU A 153 9.66 -6.32 0.34
C LEU A 153 10.88 -7.12 -0.12
N ASP A 154 10.74 -8.45 -0.30
CA ASP A 154 11.83 -9.27 -0.84
C ASP A 154 12.23 -8.84 -2.26
N ARG A 155 11.26 -8.51 -3.12
CA ARG A 155 11.55 -7.98 -4.46
C ARG A 155 12.29 -6.64 -4.40
N LEU A 156 11.93 -5.76 -3.48
CA LEU A 156 12.60 -4.47 -3.31
C LEU A 156 14.02 -4.64 -2.77
N ARG A 157 14.26 -5.60 -1.87
CA ARG A 157 15.60 -5.97 -1.38
C ARG A 157 16.52 -6.44 -2.51
N ASN A 158 15.96 -7.12 -3.51
CA ASN A 158 16.69 -7.74 -4.61
C ASN A 158 16.50 -7.02 -5.96
N ILE A 159 16.20 -5.74 -5.92
CA ILE A 159 15.84 -4.91 -7.09
C ILE A 159 17.02 -4.65 -8.04
N SER A 160 18.27 -4.81 -7.59
CA SER A 160 19.49 -4.46 -8.34
C SER A 160 19.67 -5.22 -9.65
N SER A 161 19.03 -6.38 -9.81
CA SER A 161 19.04 -7.18 -11.03
C SER A 161 18.13 -6.64 -12.15
N LEU A 162 17.30 -5.66 -11.86
CA LEU A 162 16.36 -5.07 -12.81
C LEU A 162 16.97 -3.85 -13.53
N SER A 163 16.36 -3.44 -14.65
CA SER A 163 16.73 -2.20 -15.32
C SER A 163 16.47 -0.98 -14.42
N LYS A 164 17.18 0.13 -14.66
CA LYS A 164 17.04 1.36 -13.85
C LYS A 164 15.60 1.88 -13.79
N ASP A 165 14.89 1.82 -14.92
CA ASP A 165 13.49 2.27 -15.00
C ASP A 165 12.57 1.36 -14.17
N GLN A 166 12.80 0.05 -14.20
CA GLN A 166 12.07 -0.90 -13.38
C GLN A 166 12.38 -0.72 -11.88
N GLN A 167 13.66 -0.48 -11.53
CA GLN A 167 14.05 -0.17 -10.15
C GLN A 167 13.30 1.07 -9.64
N HIS A 168 13.28 2.13 -10.43
CA HIS A 168 12.62 3.38 -10.06
C HIS A 168 11.10 3.19 -9.88
N ALA A 169 10.46 2.51 -10.84
CA ALA A 169 9.01 2.25 -10.78
C ALA A 169 8.62 1.40 -9.55
N LEU A 170 9.40 0.36 -9.20
CA LEU A 170 9.15 -0.44 -8.00
C LEU A 170 9.37 0.35 -6.71
N ALA A 171 10.41 1.20 -6.66
CA ALA A 171 10.68 2.05 -5.52
C ALA A 171 9.60 3.13 -5.33
N GLU A 172 9.09 3.74 -6.40
CA GLU A 172 7.95 4.67 -6.34
C GLU A 172 6.68 3.97 -5.82
N ALA A 173 6.35 2.79 -6.36
CA ALA A 173 5.20 2.01 -5.90
C ALA A 173 5.32 1.62 -4.41
N ALA A 174 6.56 1.35 -3.94
CA ALA A 174 6.79 1.05 -2.53
C ALA A 174 6.49 2.24 -1.62
N ILE A 175 6.86 3.46 -2.00
CA ILE A 175 6.54 4.69 -1.25
C ILE A 175 5.05 5.05 -1.33
N GLU A 176 4.44 4.92 -2.51
CA GLU A 176 3.07 5.38 -2.72
C GLU A 176 1.99 4.43 -2.20
N VAL A 177 2.30 3.12 -2.09
CA VAL A 177 1.30 2.09 -1.77
C VAL A 177 1.75 1.21 -0.60
N TRP A 178 2.91 0.56 -0.70
CA TRP A 178 3.29 -0.50 0.22
C TRP A 178 3.71 0.01 1.60
N ALA A 179 4.50 1.08 1.67
CA ALA A 179 4.89 1.69 2.94
C ALA A 179 3.69 2.30 3.69
N PRO A 180 2.79 3.09 3.07
CA PRO A 180 1.58 3.55 3.73
C PRO A 180 0.66 2.41 4.19
N LEU A 181 0.58 1.33 3.43
CA LEU A 181 -0.23 0.17 3.81
C LEU A 181 0.37 -0.56 5.01
N ALA A 182 1.68 -0.79 5.02
CA ALA A 182 2.39 -1.34 6.18
C ALA A 182 2.21 -0.46 7.43
N ASP A 183 2.25 0.88 7.26
CA ASP A 183 1.99 1.82 8.37
C ASP A 183 0.58 1.66 8.95
N ARG A 184 -0.44 1.54 8.09
CA ARG A 184 -1.84 1.33 8.51
C ARG A 184 -2.07 0.02 9.24
N LEU A 185 -1.30 -1.00 8.91
CA LEU A 185 -1.31 -2.30 9.58
C LEU A 185 -0.43 -2.33 10.83
N GLY A 186 0.20 -1.21 11.21
CA GLY A 186 1.08 -1.09 12.37
C GLY A 186 2.46 -1.72 12.18
N MET A 187 2.80 -2.21 10.98
CA MET A 187 4.05 -2.90 10.65
C MET A 187 5.19 -1.88 10.41
N GLN A 188 5.65 -1.24 11.50
CA GLN A 188 6.61 -0.14 11.40
C GLN A 188 7.98 -0.57 10.87
N LYS A 189 8.39 -1.81 11.13
CA LYS A 189 9.65 -2.36 10.65
C LYS A 189 9.65 -2.44 9.11
N GLU A 190 8.64 -3.07 8.55
CA GLU A 190 8.48 -3.24 7.10
C GLU A 190 8.25 -1.89 6.41
N LYS A 191 7.41 -1.02 6.98
CA LYS A 191 7.22 0.35 6.49
C LYS A 191 8.54 1.09 6.34
N ASN A 192 9.33 1.13 7.41
CA ASN A 192 10.59 1.86 7.43
C ASN A 192 11.58 1.29 6.40
N GLU A 193 11.59 -0.03 6.25
CA GLU A 193 12.46 -0.70 5.27
C GLU A 193 12.01 -0.42 3.82
N PHE A 194 10.70 -0.42 3.53
CA PHE A 194 10.18 0.02 2.23
C PHE A 194 10.61 1.45 1.91
N GLU A 195 10.49 2.36 2.86
CA GLU A 195 10.85 3.77 2.69
C GLU A 195 12.36 3.95 2.46
N ASP A 196 13.21 3.31 3.27
CA ASP A 196 14.67 3.45 3.20
C ASP A 196 15.25 2.81 1.93
N LEU A 197 14.79 1.61 1.55
CA LEU A 197 15.19 0.97 0.30
C LEU A 197 14.73 1.78 -0.92
N SER A 198 13.53 2.33 -0.87
CA SER A 198 13.03 3.18 -1.96
C SER A 198 13.85 4.45 -2.10
N LEU A 199 14.21 5.11 -1.01
CA LEU A 199 15.09 6.28 -1.03
C LEU A 199 16.45 5.95 -1.67
N LYS A 200 17.01 4.79 -1.35
CA LYS A 200 18.28 4.31 -1.91
C LYS A 200 18.24 4.22 -3.45
N HIS A 201 17.10 3.89 -4.03
CA HIS A 201 16.92 3.74 -5.48
C HIS A 201 16.37 4.98 -6.18
N THR A 202 15.57 5.79 -5.50
CA THR A 202 14.99 7.02 -6.07
C THR A 202 15.91 8.23 -5.91
N ASN A 203 16.68 8.29 -4.81
CA ASN A 203 17.66 9.37 -4.55
C ASN A 203 18.90 8.85 -3.82
N PRO A 204 19.79 8.11 -4.53
CA PRO A 204 20.99 7.53 -3.93
C PRO A 204 21.93 8.56 -3.28
N ALA A 205 22.00 9.76 -3.85
CA ALA A 205 22.87 10.83 -3.32
C ALA A 205 22.41 11.27 -1.91
N ALA A 206 21.12 11.51 -1.74
CA ALA A 206 20.54 11.85 -0.44
C ALA A 206 20.68 10.69 0.56
N TYR A 207 20.47 9.44 0.11
CA TYR A 207 20.65 8.26 0.95
C TYR A 207 22.09 8.19 1.51
N LEU A 208 23.10 8.25 0.64
CA LEU A 208 24.51 8.19 1.04
C LEU A 208 24.94 9.37 1.94
N GLN A 209 24.39 10.56 1.67
CA GLN A 209 24.64 11.73 2.53
C GLN A 209 24.12 11.50 3.94
N ILE A 210 22.87 11.02 4.06
CA ILE A 210 22.25 10.75 5.36
C ILE A 210 22.98 9.62 6.09
N GLU A 211 23.37 8.55 5.38
CA GLU A 211 24.13 7.43 5.93
C GLU A 211 25.45 7.91 6.59
N LYS A 212 26.22 8.73 5.89
CA LYS A 212 27.45 9.31 6.43
C LYS A 212 27.21 10.14 7.69
N ILE A 213 26.18 10.99 7.67
CA ILE A 213 25.85 11.87 8.81
C ILE A 213 25.37 11.04 10.02
N ILE A 214 24.60 9.98 9.81
CA ILE A 214 24.19 9.08 10.91
C ILE A 214 25.40 8.36 11.49
N ALA A 215 26.28 7.80 10.66
CA ALA A 215 27.48 7.10 11.12
C ALA A 215 28.38 8.03 11.95
N GLN A 216 28.67 9.22 11.44
CA GLN A 216 29.44 10.23 12.14
C GLN A 216 28.76 10.68 13.44
N SER A 217 27.45 10.92 13.42
CA SER A 217 26.69 11.29 14.60
C SER A 217 26.63 10.18 15.66
N GLN A 218 26.64 8.90 15.26
CA GLN A 218 26.72 7.77 16.21
C GLN A 218 28.08 7.73 16.92
N GLU A 219 29.17 7.93 16.19
CA GLU A 219 30.52 7.95 16.76
C GLU A 219 30.71 9.12 17.74
N GLU A 220 30.35 10.33 17.32
CA GLU A 220 30.48 11.55 18.14
C GLU A 220 29.60 11.53 19.39
N ARG A 221 28.45 10.85 19.34
CA ARG A 221 27.43 10.86 20.42
C ARG A 221 27.39 9.60 21.27
N SER A 222 28.21 8.61 20.99
CA SER A 222 28.20 7.32 21.72
C SER A 222 28.42 7.52 23.23
N ALA A 223 29.41 8.34 23.59
CA ALA A 223 29.78 8.55 24.99
C ALA A 223 28.67 9.22 25.82
N TYR A 224 28.00 10.25 25.27
CA TYR A 224 26.92 10.90 26.02
C TYR A 224 25.65 10.06 26.06
N LEU A 225 25.36 9.28 25.01
CA LEU A 225 24.24 8.33 25.03
C LEU A 225 24.43 7.25 26.08
N GLU A 226 25.65 6.72 26.22
CA GLU A 226 25.97 5.75 27.27
C GLU A 226 25.79 6.32 28.66
N LYS A 227 26.24 7.56 28.91
CA LYS A 227 26.00 8.26 30.17
C LYS A 227 24.50 8.47 30.43
N ALA A 228 23.73 8.84 29.41
CA ALA A 228 22.29 8.99 29.53
C ALA A 228 21.61 7.67 29.88
N VAL A 229 21.94 6.58 29.20
CA VAL A 229 21.46 5.23 29.49
C VAL A 229 21.75 4.84 30.93
N ASN A 230 23.01 5.01 31.38
CA ASN A 230 23.42 4.68 32.74
C ASN A 230 22.69 5.51 33.83
N SER A 231 22.41 6.80 33.52
CA SER A 231 21.69 7.68 34.45
C SER A 231 20.23 7.27 34.60
N ILE A 232 19.57 6.95 33.50
CA ILE A 232 18.18 6.44 33.49
C ILE A 232 18.13 5.08 34.23
N TYR A 233 19.04 4.16 33.90
CA TYR A 233 19.08 2.83 34.49
C TYR A 233 19.24 2.88 36.01
N LYS A 234 20.21 3.66 36.51
CA LYS A 234 20.42 3.84 37.98
C LYS A 234 19.17 4.43 38.65
N SER A 235 18.50 5.39 38.03
CA SER A 235 17.29 6.00 38.61
C SER A 235 16.10 5.04 38.58
N SER A 236 15.96 4.24 37.52
CA SER A 236 14.93 3.20 37.42
C SER A 236 15.11 2.10 38.47
N GLN A 237 16.36 1.65 38.68
CA GLN A 237 16.66 0.66 39.75
C GLN A 237 16.29 1.14 41.15
N ARG A 238 16.51 2.44 41.46
CA ARG A 238 16.11 3.01 42.77
C ARG A 238 14.60 2.98 42.99
N MET A 239 13.82 2.91 41.93
CA MET A 239 12.35 2.82 41.95
C MET A 239 11.86 1.37 41.78
N ASN A 240 12.76 0.39 41.77
CA ASN A 240 12.48 -1.03 41.49
C ASN A 240 11.79 -1.27 40.15
N LEU A 241 12.14 -0.49 39.11
CA LEU A 241 11.64 -0.66 37.76
C LEU A 241 12.63 -1.49 36.93
N GLU A 242 12.12 -2.54 36.31
CA GLU A 242 12.85 -3.31 35.32
C GLU A 242 12.69 -2.64 33.94
N VAL A 243 13.79 -2.23 33.34
CA VAL A 243 13.77 -1.53 32.05
C VAL A 243 14.81 -2.08 31.09
N THR A 244 14.45 -2.12 29.82
CA THR A 244 15.42 -2.31 28.72
C THR A 244 15.60 -1.00 27.97
N ILE A 245 16.83 -0.50 27.89
CA ILE A 245 17.14 0.75 27.23
C ILE A 245 17.98 0.46 25.99
N SER A 246 17.58 0.99 24.86
CA SER A 246 18.30 0.87 23.59
C SER A 246 18.41 2.19 22.87
N SER A 247 19.54 2.42 22.20
CA SER A 247 19.69 3.54 21.26
C SER A 247 19.01 3.19 19.95
N ARG A 248 18.40 4.19 19.30
CA ARG A 248 17.76 4.06 18.00
C ARG A 248 18.19 5.18 17.08
N ALA A 249 18.78 4.82 15.96
CA ALA A 249 18.94 5.78 14.85
C ALA A 249 17.59 5.99 14.14
N LYS A 250 17.33 7.20 13.71
CA LYS A 250 16.15 7.53 12.92
C LYS A 250 16.30 6.99 11.50
N HIS A 251 15.19 6.54 10.90
CA HIS A 251 15.19 6.02 9.54
C HIS A 251 15.61 7.08 8.53
N TYR A 252 16.34 6.67 7.48
CA TYR A 252 16.88 7.55 6.46
C TYR A 252 15.79 8.35 5.76
N TYR A 253 14.69 7.72 5.37
CA TYR A 253 13.59 8.41 4.71
C TYR A 253 12.90 9.44 5.61
N SER A 254 12.75 9.16 6.91
CA SER A 254 12.22 10.12 7.88
C SER A 254 13.12 11.37 8.03
N ILE A 255 14.42 11.18 7.95
CA ILE A 255 15.40 12.29 7.94
C ILE A 255 15.26 13.08 6.64
N TYR A 256 15.25 12.41 5.50
CA TYR A 256 15.05 13.01 4.18
C TYR A 256 13.78 13.86 4.10
N GLN A 257 12.65 13.36 4.60
CA GLN A 257 11.39 14.12 4.65
C GLN A 257 11.50 15.38 5.52
N LYS A 258 12.19 15.31 6.65
CA LYS A 258 12.42 16.47 7.52
C LYS A 258 13.33 17.50 6.86
N MET A 259 14.39 17.07 6.18
CA MET A 259 15.26 17.95 5.41
C MET A 259 14.45 18.74 4.37
N ARG A 260 13.60 18.05 3.61
CA ARG A 260 12.74 18.69 2.60
C ARG A 260 11.73 19.67 3.21
N LYS A 261 11.01 19.25 4.27
CA LYS A 261 9.97 20.09 4.91
C LYS A 261 10.55 21.35 5.57
N ARG A 262 11.77 21.27 6.09
CA ARG A 262 12.40 22.40 6.83
C ARG A 262 13.42 23.16 6.01
N ASN A 263 13.71 22.72 4.78
CA ASN A 263 14.78 23.23 3.93
C ASN A 263 16.12 23.33 4.67
N LYS A 264 16.46 22.27 5.44
CA LYS A 264 17.65 22.17 6.26
C LYS A 264 18.51 20.98 5.84
N SER A 265 19.82 21.11 6.04
CA SER A 265 20.73 19.97 5.87
C SER A 265 20.51 18.93 6.98
N ALA A 266 20.90 17.67 6.74
CA ALA A 266 20.76 16.62 7.75
C ALA A 266 21.60 16.91 9.01
N GLY A 267 22.75 17.56 8.88
CA GLY A 267 23.62 17.96 10.01
C GLY A 267 22.98 18.99 10.95
N GLU A 268 22.00 19.75 10.47
CA GLU A 268 21.23 20.73 11.27
C GLU A 268 20.04 20.10 12.00
N LEU A 269 19.80 18.80 11.82
CA LEU A 269 18.73 18.07 12.51
C LEU A 269 19.27 17.50 13.83
N TYR A 270 18.78 18.03 14.92
CA TYR A 270 19.20 17.64 16.28
C TYR A 270 18.64 16.30 16.77
N ASP A 271 17.65 15.71 16.08
CA ASP A 271 16.90 14.52 16.50
C ASP A 271 17.24 13.25 15.69
N LEU A 272 18.52 13.08 15.34
CA LEU A 272 18.99 11.92 14.57
C LEU A 272 19.05 10.63 15.39
N LEU A 273 19.32 10.74 16.69
CA LEU A 273 19.40 9.64 17.63
C LEU A 273 18.35 9.79 18.73
N ALA A 274 17.78 8.68 19.14
CA ALA A 274 16.80 8.61 20.20
C ALA A 274 17.13 7.45 21.15
N LEU A 275 16.66 7.53 22.39
CA LEU A 275 16.63 6.40 23.31
C LEU A 275 15.23 5.80 23.33
N ARG A 276 15.17 4.48 23.40
CA ARG A 276 13.95 3.73 23.63
C ARG A 276 14.05 3.02 24.97
N ILE A 277 13.04 3.22 25.81
CA ILE A 277 12.90 2.59 27.10
C ILE A 277 11.69 1.66 27.05
N LEU A 278 11.88 0.39 27.37
CA LEU A 278 10.83 -0.61 27.50
C LEU A 278 10.63 -0.95 28.96
N CYS A 279 9.38 -1.08 29.39
CA CYS A 279 8.97 -1.46 30.75
C CYS A 279 7.75 -2.39 30.70
N ASN A 280 7.29 -2.87 31.86
CA ASN A 280 6.25 -3.89 31.91
C ASN A 280 4.82 -3.31 31.79
N THR A 281 4.55 -2.19 32.44
CA THR A 281 3.17 -1.65 32.55
C THR A 281 3.03 -0.22 32.03
N PRO A 282 1.80 0.20 31.60
CA PRO A 282 1.54 1.58 31.24
C PRO A 282 1.82 2.58 32.37
N ALA A 283 1.55 2.22 33.62
CA ALA A 283 1.84 3.06 34.79
C ALA A 283 3.34 3.35 34.92
N GLU A 284 4.18 2.33 34.73
CA GLU A 284 5.64 2.49 34.71
C GLU A 284 6.13 3.44 33.63
N CYS A 285 5.45 3.49 32.45
CA CYS A 285 5.78 4.44 31.41
C CYS A 285 5.70 5.89 31.90
N TYR A 286 4.64 6.25 32.66
CA TYR A 286 4.48 7.59 33.22
C TYR A 286 5.46 7.90 34.35
N ILE A 287 5.80 6.89 35.17
CA ILE A 287 6.85 7.03 36.19
C ILE A 287 8.19 7.30 35.52
N LEU A 288 8.52 6.61 34.44
CA LEU A 288 9.75 6.80 33.67
C LEU A 288 9.83 8.19 33.02
N VAL A 289 8.71 8.78 32.57
CA VAL A 289 8.69 10.19 32.15
C VAL A 289 9.09 11.10 33.31
N GLY A 290 8.56 10.86 34.50
CA GLY A 290 8.91 11.62 35.71
C GLY A 290 10.41 11.52 36.04
N ILE A 291 10.99 10.31 35.94
CA ILE A 291 12.42 10.09 36.11
C ILE A 291 13.25 10.88 35.09
N VAL A 292 12.88 10.78 33.81
CA VAL A 292 13.58 11.44 32.70
C VAL A 292 13.52 12.98 32.85
N HIS A 293 12.35 13.53 33.17
CA HIS A 293 12.17 14.98 33.39
C HIS A 293 12.82 15.45 34.69
N GLY A 294 13.02 14.57 35.67
CA GLY A 294 13.81 14.85 36.88
C GLY A 294 15.33 14.88 36.63
N LEU A 295 15.81 14.10 35.65
CA LEU A 295 17.21 14.09 35.24
C LEU A 295 17.55 15.27 34.32
N TRP A 296 16.65 15.65 33.40
CA TRP A 296 16.91 16.66 32.39
C TRP A 296 15.67 17.52 32.11
N LYS A 297 15.91 18.78 31.77
CA LYS A 297 14.84 19.72 31.41
C LYS A 297 14.16 19.33 30.09
N PRO A 298 12.83 19.10 30.07
CA PRO A 298 12.12 18.85 28.83
C PRO A 298 12.04 20.11 27.95
N LEU A 299 11.96 19.90 26.64
CA LEU A 299 11.70 20.96 25.67
C LEU A 299 10.20 21.17 25.49
N ASP A 300 9.75 22.43 25.56
CA ASP A 300 8.34 22.79 25.44
C ASP A 300 7.76 22.33 24.09
N GLY A 301 6.50 21.86 24.12
CA GLY A 301 5.78 21.39 22.95
C GLY A 301 6.33 20.10 22.30
N ARG A 302 7.27 19.41 22.98
CA ARG A 302 7.88 18.17 22.49
C ARG A 302 7.40 16.91 23.19
N PHE A 303 6.55 17.03 24.18
CA PHE A 303 5.88 15.89 24.80
C PHE A 303 4.67 15.44 23.97
N LYS A 304 4.57 14.13 23.73
CA LYS A 304 3.43 13.51 23.04
C LYS A 304 3.04 12.22 23.76
N ASP A 305 1.79 12.13 24.10
CA ASP A 305 1.21 10.97 24.76
C ASP A 305 0.37 10.16 23.77
N TYR A 306 1.00 9.15 23.19
CA TYR A 306 0.32 8.18 22.33
C TYR A 306 -0.16 6.94 23.10
N ILE A 307 0.00 6.88 24.45
CA ILE A 307 -0.63 5.85 25.28
C ILE A 307 -2.09 6.25 25.56
N ALA A 308 -2.30 7.48 26.01
CA ALA A 308 -3.64 8.01 26.23
C ALA A 308 -4.42 8.23 24.93
N MET A 309 -3.73 8.62 23.84
CA MET A 309 -4.32 8.84 22.52
C MET A 309 -3.55 8.05 21.44
N PRO A 310 -3.82 6.74 21.30
CA PRO A 310 -3.15 5.91 20.31
C PRO A 310 -3.32 6.43 18.89
N LYS A 311 -2.31 6.21 18.05
CA LYS A 311 -2.46 6.50 16.62
C LYS A 311 -3.46 5.54 15.98
N SER A 312 -3.95 5.87 14.79
CA SER A 312 -4.92 5.07 14.03
C SER A 312 -4.45 3.65 13.70
N ASN A 313 -3.15 3.45 13.64
CA ASN A 313 -2.52 2.14 13.42
C ASN A 313 -2.24 1.38 14.73
N GLY A 314 -2.83 1.82 15.85
CA GLY A 314 -2.63 1.19 17.16
C GLY A 314 -1.29 1.51 17.84
N TYR A 315 -0.45 2.38 17.27
CA TYR A 315 0.84 2.75 17.86
C TYR A 315 0.66 3.49 19.18
N GLN A 316 1.31 2.98 20.24
CA GLN A 316 1.34 3.57 21.57
C GLN A 316 2.78 3.78 22.07
N SER A 317 3.07 4.95 22.60
CA SER A 317 4.35 5.30 23.24
C SER A 317 4.26 6.69 23.84
N LEU A 318 4.99 6.99 24.91
CA LEU A 318 5.28 8.36 25.33
C LEU A 318 6.53 8.86 24.62
N HIS A 319 6.46 10.05 24.04
CA HIS A 319 7.62 10.69 23.42
C HIS A 319 7.91 12.00 24.14
N THR A 320 9.16 12.18 24.53
CA THR A 320 9.64 13.45 25.07
C THR A 320 11.00 13.78 24.48
N THR A 321 11.33 15.07 24.43
CA THR A 321 12.67 15.54 24.06
C THR A 321 13.22 16.36 25.23
N VAL A 322 14.38 15.98 25.72
CA VAL A 322 15.05 16.63 26.87
C VAL A 322 16.41 17.20 26.48
N MET A 323 16.90 18.16 27.25
CA MET A 323 18.26 18.71 27.09
C MET A 323 19.24 17.90 27.94
N CYS A 324 19.96 16.96 27.31
CA CYS A 324 20.99 16.15 27.94
C CYS A 324 22.37 16.64 27.50
N GLU A 325 23.24 17.08 28.44
CA GLU A 325 24.58 17.60 28.16
C GLU A 325 24.60 18.64 27.01
N SER A 326 23.67 19.61 27.04
CA SER A 326 23.48 20.63 26.00
C SER A 326 23.03 20.12 24.62
N HIS A 327 22.66 18.85 24.50
CA HIS A 327 22.13 18.27 23.28
C HIS A 327 20.67 17.82 23.45
N PRO A 328 19.80 18.09 22.49
CA PRO A 328 18.43 17.57 22.51
C PRO A 328 18.43 16.05 22.27
N LEU A 329 17.84 15.31 23.21
CA LEU A 329 17.71 13.87 23.16
C LEU A 329 16.22 13.47 23.16
N GLU A 330 15.78 12.82 22.08
CA GLU A 330 14.43 12.22 22.02
C GLU A 330 14.41 10.91 22.79
N ILE A 331 13.42 10.74 23.66
CA ILE A 331 13.21 9.54 24.46
C ILE A 331 11.80 9.01 24.17
N GLN A 332 11.73 7.73 23.82
CA GLN A 332 10.49 7.00 23.56
C GLN A 332 10.31 5.95 24.67
N ILE A 333 9.17 5.99 25.35
CA ILE A 333 8.88 5.10 26.47
C ILE A 333 7.60 4.33 26.17
N ARG A 334 7.64 3.01 26.27
CA ARG A 334 6.49 2.13 25.99
C ARG A 334 6.68 0.76 26.67
N THR A 335 5.59 0.01 26.82
CA THR A 335 5.68 -1.35 27.35
C THR A 335 6.23 -2.31 26.30
N TYR A 336 6.64 -3.53 26.74
CA TYR A 336 7.05 -4.61 25.83
C TYR A 336 5.91 -4.98 24.87
N ASP A 337 4.65 -5.02 25.33
CA ASP A 337 3.50 -5.31 24.48
C ASP A 337 3.26 -4.22 23.42
N MET A 338 3.31 -2.93 23.83
CA MET A 338 3.25 -1.80 22.89
C MET A 338 4.40 -1.85 21.89
N HIS A 339 5.57 -2.33 22.32
CA HIS A 339 6.72 -2.49 21.43
C HIS A 339 6.47 -3.57 20.38
N ASN A 340 6.01 -4.74 20.79
CA ASN A 340 5.69 -5.83 19.89
C ASN A 340 4.60 -5.41 18.90
N MET A 341 3.54 -4.75 19.39
CA MET A 341 2.48 -4.21 18.52
C MET A 341 3.02 -3.17 17.53
N ALA A 342 3.93 -2.28 17.94
CA ALA A 342 4.50 -1.26 17.07
C ALA A 342 5.49 -1.82 16.02
N GLU A 343 6.21 -2.90 16.32
CA GLU A 343 7.16 -3.51 15.37
C GLU A 343 6.46 -4.47 14.39
N HIS A 344 5.50 -5.27 14.85
CA HIS A 344 4.87 -6.34 14.08
C HIS A 344 3.42 -6.04 13.66
N GLY A 345 2.80 -5.00 14.23
CA GLY A 345 1.44 -4.56 13.89
C GLY A 345 0.42 -5.68 14.01
N ILE A 346 -0.42 -5.83 12.99
CA ILE A 346 -1.46 -6.87 12.92
C ILE A 346 -0.87 -8.28 13.11
N ALA A 347 0.35 -8.54 12.67
CA ALA A 347 0.98 -9.85 12.84
C ALA A 347 1.18 -10.22 14.30
N SER A 348 1.28 -9.26 15.24
CA SER A 348 1.40 -9.54 16.68
C SER A 348 0.15 -10.19 17.27
N HIS A 349 -1.02 -10.02 16.68
CA HIS A 349 -2.27 -10.66 17.13
C HIS A 349 -2.25 -12.18 16.95
N TRP A 350 -1.51 -12.71 15.97
CA TRP A 350 -1.29 -14.16 15.82
C TRP A 350 -0.44 -14.75 16.94
N LEU A 351 0.38 -13.94 17.63
CA LEU A 351 1.22 -14.37 18.75
C LEU A 351 0.44 -14.77 19.99
N TYR A 352 -0.70 -14.15 20.25
CA TYR A 352 -1.43 -14.28 21.52
C TYR A 352 -2.41 -15.47 21.56
N LYS A 353 -2.79 -16.04 20.42
CA LYS A 353 -3.84 -17.07 20.35
C LYS A 353 -3.31 -18.49 20.07
N LYS A 354 -2.27 -18.93 20.77
CA LYS A 354 -1.94 -20.36 20.84
C LYS A 354 -2.90 -21.06 21.80
N GLY A 355 -3.97 -21.66 21.27
CA GLY A 355 -4.82 -22.56 22.09
C GLY A 355 -6.29 -22.68 21.72
N THR A 356 -6.82 -21.93 20.77
CA THR A 356 -8.21 -22.05 20.35
C THR A 356 -8.31 -22.19 18.83
N ASN A 357 -8.99 -23.28 18.40
CA ASN A 357 -9.40 -23.48 17.02
C ASN A 357 -10.18 -22.27 16.50
N HIS A 358 -9.81 -21.75 15.31
CA HIS A 358 -10.62 -20.89 14.45
C HIS A 358 -11.18 -19.58 15.02
N ASP A 359 -10.40 -18.79 15.74
CA ASP A 359 -10.75 -17.37 15.82
C ASP A 359 -9.85 -16.57 14.89
N LEU A 360 -10.40 -16.26 13.72
CA LEU A 360 -9.94 -15.19 12.86
C LEU A 360 -9.56 -13.99 13.74
N VAL A 361 -8.44 -13.33 13.45
CA VAL A 361 -8.09 -12.05 14.05
C VAL A 361 -9.36 -11.24 14.18
N GLU A 362 -9.56 -10.59 15.31
CA GLU A 362 -10.60 -9.58 15.45
C GLU A 362 -10.27 -8.45 14.46
N GLU A 363 -10.45 -8.74 13.17
CA GLU A 363 -10.30 -7.80 12.05
C GLU A 363 -11.15 -6.56 12.30
N ASP A 364 -12.25 -6.74 13.03
CA ASP A 364 -13.15 -5.68 13.48
C ASP A 364 -12.48 -4.64 14.39
N LYS A 365 -11.33 -4.93 15.00
CA LYS A 365 -10.58 -3.95 15.81
C LYS A 365 -9.71 -3.03 14.96
N LEU A 366 -9.42 -3.36 13.71
CA LEU A 366 -8.66 -2.50 12.82
C LEU A 366 -9.60 -1.65 11.97
N ASP A 367 -9.57 -0.36 12.22
CA ASP A 367 -10.36 0.67 11.52
C ASP A 367 -10.29 0.57 9.97
N ILE A 368 -9.14 0.11 9.44
CA ILE A 368 -8.94 -0.09 8.01
C ILE A 368 -9.85 -1.20 7.43
N PHE A 369 -9.99 -2.34 8.12
CA PHE A 369 -10.83 -3.45 7.62
C PHE A 369 -12.31 -3.09 7.69
N ASN A 370 -12.74 -2.45 8.77
CA ASN A 370 -14.12 -1.96 8.90
C ASN A 370 -14.49 -0.96 7.81
N LYS A 371 -13.61 -0.01 7.53
CA LYS A 371 -13.80 0.94 6.44
C LYS A 371 -13.88 0.22 5.09
N LEU A 372 -12.94 -0.67 4.80
CA LEU A 372 -12.92 -1.44 3.55
C LEU A 372 -14.19 -2.29 3.37
N LYS A 373 -14.66 -2.96 4.44
CA LYS A 373 -15.88 -3.76 4.44
C LYS A 373 -17.12 -2.92 4.11
N GLN A 374 -17.27 -1.76 4.78
CA GLN A 374 -18.33 -0.80 4.49
C GLN A 374 -18.30 -0.32 3.03
N PHE A 375 -17.13 -0.09 2.46
CA PHE A 375 -17.00 0.29 1.05
C PHE A 375 -17.33 -0.84 0.08
N LYS A 376 -16.93 -2.07 0.41
CA LYS A 376 -17.28 -3.27 -0.38
C LYS A 376 -18.80 -3.45 -0.41
N GLU A 377 -19.47 -3.31 0.73
CA GLU A 377 -20.93 -3.43 0.88
C GLU A 377 -21.68 -2.28 0.17
N ALA A 378 -21.13 -1.07 0.18
CA ALA A 378 -21.74 0.08 -0.50
C ALA A 378 -21.68 0.02 -2.04
N GLY A 379 -21.00 -0.98 -2.62
CA GLY A 379 -20.95 -1.22 -4.07
C GLY A 379 -20.31 -0.08 -4.87
N ILE A 380 -19.40 0.68 -4.28
CA ILE A 380 -18.82 1.88 -4.88
C ILE A 380 -17.92 1.50 -6.05
N THR A 381 -18.32 1.93 -7.24
CA THR A 381 -17.60 1.70 -8.51
C THR A 381 -16.99 2.98 -9.09
N ASP A 382 -17.38 4.15 -8.57
CA ASP A 382 -16.94 5.45 -9.05
C ASP A 382 -15.49 5.78 -8.69
N LYS A 383 -14.74 6.32 -9.67
CA LYS A 383 -13.31 6.61 -9.58
C LYS A 383 -12.96 7.76 -8.63
N ALA A 384 -13.79 8.81 -8.59
CA ALA A 384 -13.57 9.97 -7.73
C ALA A 384 -13.69 9.57 -6.27
N THR A 385 -14.71 8.77 -5.94
CA THR A 385 -14.91 8.20 -4.60
C THR A 385 -13.77 7.28 -4.21
N PHE A 386 -13.19 6.53 -5.18
CA PHE A 386 -12.03 5.68 -4.88
C PHE A 386 -10.75 6.47 -4.61
N ALA A 387 -10.49 7.58 -5.30
CA ALA A 387 -9.35 8.45 -5.00
C ALA A 387 -9.46 9.03 -3.59
N THR A 388 -10.67 9.43 -3.18
CA THR A 388 -10.97 9.88 -1.82
C THR A 388 -10.73 8.77 -0.80
N LEU A 389 -11.19 7.55 -1.09
CA LEU A 389 -10.97 6.36 -0.26
C LEU A 389 -9.47 6.05 -0.09
N LYS A 390 -8.69 6.06 -1.19
CA LYS A 390 -7.23 5.85 -1.13
C LYS A 390 -6.58 6.85 -0.17
N ASN A 391 -6.94 8.13 -0.30
CA ASN A 391 -6.40 9.19 0.57
C ASN A 391 -6.86 9.02 2.03
N GLU A 392 -8.09 8.61 2.27
CA GLU A 392 -8.62 8.35 3.61
C GLU A 392 -7.97 7.12 4.27
N LEU A 393 -7.68 6.08 3.49
CA LEU A 393 -7.07 4.86 3.99
C LEU A 393 -5.55 4.96 4.15
N LEU A 394 -4.85 5.63 3.24
CA LEU A 394 -3.39 5.65 3.18
C LEU A 394 -2.78 7.02 3.56
N GLY A 395 -3.60 8.08 3.68
CA GLY A 395 -3.15 9.43 4.03
C GLY A 395 -2.96 9.65 5.54
N ASP A 396 -2.27 10.72 5.90
CA ASP A 396 -2.16 11.17 7.30
C ASP A 396 -3.54 11.50 7.88
N GLU A 397 -3.66 11.46 9.22
CA GLU A 397 -4.89 11.76 9.96
C GLU A 397 -4.68 12.90 10.95
N ILE A 398 -5.78 13.62 11.21
CA ILE A 398 -5.87 14.65 12.22
C ILE A 398 -6.96 14.30 13.24
N TYR A 399 -6.77 14.75 14.46
CA TYR A 399 -7.75 14.66 15.54
C TYR A 399 -8.28 16.07 15.84
N VAL A 400 -9.59 16.23 15.77
CA VAL A 400 -10.28 17.48 16.08
C VAL A 400 -11.34 17.25 17.15
N PHE A 401 -11.68 18.27 17.91
CA PHE A 401 -12.56 18.15 19.05
C PHE A 401 -13.90 18.85 18.80
N THR A 402 -14.97 18.26 19.32
CA THR A 402 -16.24 19.01 19.48
C THR A 402 -16.13 19.98 20.67
N PRO A 403 -16.97 20.99 20.76
CA PRO A 403 -17.04 21.87 21.96
C PRO A 403 -17.34 21.10 23.26
N LYS A 404 -17.87 19.88 23.18
CA LYS A 404 -18.15 19.02 24.33
C LYS A 404 -16.93 18.16 24.71
N GLY A 405 -15.83 18.23 23.95
CA GLY A 405 -14.61 17.44 24.17
C GLY A 405 -14.57 16.10 23.46
N ASP A 406 -15.59 15.72 22.66
CA ASP A 406 -15.54 14.48 21.89
C ASP A 406 -14.46 14.57 20.80
N VAL A 407 -13.63 13.56 20.70
CA VAL A 407 -12.58 13.47 19.66
C VAL A 407 -13.18 12.95 18.37
N ARG A 408 -12.86 13.59 17.25
CA ARG A 408 -13.17 13.12 15.90
C ARG A 408 -11.90 12.98 15.09
N LYS A 409 -11.76 11.83 14.48
CA LYS A 409 -10.63 11.46 13.63
C LYS A 409 -11.00 11.71 12.17
N LEU A 410 -10.18 12.45 11.44
CA LEU A 410 -10.41 12.83 10.04
C LEU A 410 -9.11 12.67 9.23
N PRO A 411 -9.17 12.46 7.90
CA PRO A 411 -7.98 12.50 7.06
C PRO A 411 -7.36 13.91 7.04
N ALA A 412 -6.05 14.00 6.88
CA ALA A 412 -5.37 15.27 6.72
C ALA A 412 -5.91 16.02 5.49
N GLY A 413 -6.15 17.31 5.65
CA GLY A 413 -6.80 18.15 4.63
C GLY A 413 -8.33 18.10 4.66
N ALA A 414 -8.94 17.35 5.58
CA ALA A 414 -10.39 17.40 5.82
C ALA A 414 -10.86 18.80 6.22
N THR A 415 -12.09 19.12 5.86
CA THR A 415 -12.71 20.43 6.05
C THR A 415 -13.76 20.39 7.16
N ALA A 416 -14.31 21.54 7.51
CA ALA A 416 -15.42 21.63 8.48
C ALA A 416 -16.67 20.88 8.00
N ILE A 417 -16.84 20.69 6.69
CA ILE A 417 -17.93 19.90 6.13
C ILE A 417 -17.72 18.41 6.48
N ASP A 418 -16.51 17.88 6.27
CA ASP A 418 -16.16 16.52 6.66
C ASP A 418 -16.41 16.26 8.16
N PHE A 419 -16.01 17.23 8.99
CA PHE A 419 -16.25 17.18 10.43
C PHE A 419 -17.74 17.11 10.76
N ALA A 420 -18.56 17.95 10.14
CA ALA A 420 -20.01 17.96 10.35
C ALA A 420 -20.66 16.61 10.01
N TYR A 421 -20.28 16.02 8.86
CA TYR A 421 -20.73 14.67 8.46
C TYR A 421 -20.19 13.56 9.36
N SER A 422 -19.03 13.76 9.99
CA SER A 422 -18.48 12.81 10.97
C SER A 422 -19.33 12.74 12.24
N ILE A 423 -19.97 13.84 12.64
CA ILE A 423 -20.87 13.90 13.79
C ILE A 423 -22.20 13.24 13.43
N HIS A 424 -22.92 13.81 12.46
CA HIS A 424 -24.20 13.29 11.99
C HIS A 424 -24.54 13.82 10.59
N SER A 425 -25.14 12.99 9.72
CA SER A 425 -25.51 13.40 8.35
C SER A 425 -26.41 14.64 8.34
N ALA A 426 -27.41 14.73 9.24
CA ALA A 426 -28.30 15.88 9.33
C ALA A 426 -27.59 17.20 9.73
N ILE A 427 -26.45 17.13 10.41
CA ILE A 427 -25.62 18.29 10.72
C ILE A 427 -24.84 18.70 9.48
N GLY A 428 -24.24 17.72 8.80
CA GLY A 428 -23.51 17.94 7.56
C GLY A 428 -24.36 18.52 6.44
N GLU A 429 -25.59 18.04 6.27
CA GLU A 429 -26.54 18.54 5.27
C GLU A 429 -26.94 20.02 5.50
N LYS A 430 -26.91 20.49 6.73
CA LYS A 430 -27.39 21.82 7.13
C LYS A 430 -26.29 22.80 7.51
N ILE A 431 -25.00 22.45 7.26
CA ILE A 431 -23.89 23.34 7.60
C ILE A 431 -23.89 24.60 6.75
N ILE A 432 -23.75 25.76 7.40
CA ILE A 432 -23.59 27.07 6.75
C ILE A 432 -22.26 27.74 7.07
N ALA A 433 -21.70 27.51 8.25
CA ALA A 433 -20.44 28.08 8.71
C ALA A 433 -19.80 27.17 9.78
N ALA A 434 -18.54 27.42 10.09
CA ALA A 434 -17.84 26.74 11.18
C ALA A 434 -16.91 27.72 11.91
N LYS A 435 -16.66 27.44 13.20
CA LYS A 435 -15.60 28.09 13.97
C LYS A 435 -14.54 27.07 14.34
N ALA A 436 -13.28 27.46 14.24
CA ALA A 436 -12.15 26.72 14.77
C ALA A 436 -11.52 27.57 15.89
N ASP A 437 -11.40 26.98 17.08
CA ASP A 437 -10.87 27.65 18.27
C ASP A 437 -11.57 29.03 18.55
N GLY A 438 -12.90 29.06 18.38
CA GLY A 438 -13.74 30.24 18.57
C GLY A 438 -13.76 31.24 17.42
N LYS A 439 -12.92 31.06 16.35
CA LYS A 439 -12.86 31.97 15.19
C LYS A 439 -13.58 31.36 13.98
N ILE A 440 -14.38 32.16 13.29
CA ILE A 440 -15.05 31.73 12.04
C ILE A 440 -13.99 31.42 11.00
N ILE A 441 -14.14 30.25 10.34
CA ILE A 441 -13.28 29.80 9.26
C ILE A 441 -14.10 29.53 7.99
N PRO A 442 -13.49 29.70 6.79
CA PRO A 442 -14.11 29.27 5.54
C PRO A 442 -14.34 27.75 5.54
N LEU A 443 -15.46 27.29 4.98
CA LEU A 443 -15.76 25.85 4.87
C LEU A 443 -14.75 25.08 3.99
N SER A 444 -14.02 25.77 3.11
CA SER A 444 -12.95 25.22 2.27
C SER A 444 -11.60 25.10 2.96
N LYS A 445 -11.45 25.73 4.16
CA LYS A 445 -10.16 25.69 4.88
C LYS A 445 -9.93 24.30 5.47
N PRO A 446 -8.75 23.66 5.20
CA PRO A 446 -8.36 22.43 5.87
C PRO A 446 -8.27 22.64 7.38
N LEU A 447 -8.77 21.67 8.14
CA LEU A 447 -8.66 21.64 9.59
C LEU A 447 -7.26 21.21 10.02
N GLU A 448 -6.83 21.72 11.17
CA GLU A 448 -5.55 21.42 11.79
C GLU A 448 -5.71 20.47 12.99
N ASN A 449 -4.68 19.72 13.30
CA ASN A 449 -4.72 18.78 14.42
C ASN A 449 -4.96 19.51 15.75
N THR A 450 -5.78 18.93 16.62
CA THR A 450 -6.16 19.43 17.96
C THR A 450 -7.07 20.66 18.01
N GLN A 451 -7.60 21.14 16.89
CA GLN A 451 -8.56 22.25 16.88
C GLN A 451 -9.92 21.86 17.48
N ILE A 452 -10.57 22.80 18.16
CA ILE A 452 -11.96 22.67 18.63
C ILE A 452 -12.87 23.27 17.57
N ILE A 453 -13.74 22.43 16.97
CA ILE A 453 -14.59 22.80 15.84
C ILE A 453 -16.05 22.88 16.27
N GLU A 454 -16.66 24.09 16.10
CA GLU A 454 -18.09 24.35 16.29
C GLU A 454 -18.75 24.48 14.92
N VAL A 455 -19.78 23.67 14.66
CA VAL A 455 -20.55 23.69 13.40
C VAL A 455 -21.80 24.56 13.58
N ILE A 456 -21.99 25.50 12.65
CA ILE A 456 -23.18 26.37 12.61
C ILE A 456 -24.09 25.85 11.50
N THR A 457 -25.33 25.54 11.83
CA THR A 457 -26.33 24.97 10.93
C THR A 457 -27.50 25.90 10.70
N ASN A 458 -28.17 25.77 9.54
CA ASN A 458 -29.43 26.40 9.23
C ASN A 458 -30.41 25.33 8.71
N PRO A 459 -31.63 25.23 9.23
CA PRO A 459 -32.66 24.29 8.75
C PRO A 459 -32.98 24.39 7.26
N GLN A 460 -32.82 25.56 6.65
CA GLN A 460 -33.05 25.82 5.22
C GLN A 460 -31.85 25.51 4.34
N ALA A 461 -30.67 25.22 4.90
CA ALA A 461 -29.49 24.91 4.14
C ALA A 461 -29.56 23.47 3.60
N HIS A 462 -28.93 23.26 2.47
CA HIS A 462 -28.81 21.96 1.81
C HIS A 462 -27.43 21.78 1.14
N PRO A 463 -27.02 20.55 0.85
CA PRO A 463 -25.78 20.27 0.15
C PRO A 463 -25.71 20.91 -1.24
N THR A 464 -24.50 21.27 -1.68
CA THR A 464 -24.24 21.86 -3.00
C THR A 464 -23.14 21.11 -3.74
N GLU A 465 -23.12 21.20 -5.09
CA GLU A 465 -22.06 20.61 -5.93
C GLU A 465 -20.67 21.16 -5.54
N SER A 466 -20.56 22.42 -5.15
CA SER A 466 -19.29 23.00 -4.68
C SER A 466 -18.77 22.32 -3.41
N GLN A 467 -19.64 21.94 -2.49
CA GLN A 467 -19.24 21.21 -1.28
C GLN A 467 -18.71 19.81 -1.60
N LEU A 468 -19.23 19.16 -2.64
CA LEU A 468 -18.75 17.84 -3.09
C LEU A 468 -17.26 17.87 -3.46
N ASN A 469 -16.78 18.97 -4.04
CA ASN A 469 -15.37 19.15 -4.41
C ASN A 469 -14.46 19.49 -3.22
N LEU A 470 -15.02 19.97 -2.12
CA LEU A 470 -14.27 20.41 -0.94
C LEU A 470 -14.01 19.27 0.06
N VAL A 471 -14.92 18.29 0.13
CA VAL A 471 -14.82 17.20 1.10
C VAL A 471 -13.71 16.22 0.77
N LYS A 472 -13.13 15.64 1.83
CA LYS A 472 -12.03 14.67 1.77
C LYS A 472 -12.41 13.30 2.33
N THR A 473 -13.57 13.21 3.01
CA THR A 473 -14.07 11.93 3.51
C THR A 473 -15.07 11.31 2.55
N SER A 474 -14.95 10.03 2.38
CA SER A 474 -15.85 9.23 1.56
C SER A 474 -17.30 9.26 2.06
N LYS A 475 -17.50 9.31 3.38
CA LYS A 475 -18.82 9.43 4.00
C LYS A 475 -19.52 10.73 3.60
N ALA A 476 -18.81 11.87 3.71
CA ALA A 476 -19.36 13.18 3.30
C ALA A 476 -19.65 13.18 1.79
N HIS A 477 -18.69 12.72 0.98
CA HIS A 477 -18.85 12.65 -0.47
C HIS A 477 -20.09 11.85 -0.88
N GLN A 478 -20.27 10.64 -0.33
CA GLN A 478 -21.43 9.79 -0.61
C GLN A 478 -22.76 10.44 -0.22
N LYS A 479 -22.81 11.05 0.97
CA LYS A 479 -24.05 11.66 1.47
C LYS A 479 -24.43 12.88 0.67
N ILE A 480 -23.47 13.76 0.33
CA ILE A 480 -23.70 14.92 -0.54
C ILE A 480 -24.13 14.46 -1.93
N HIS A 481 -23.42 13.50 -2.53
CA HIS A 481 -23.75 12.96 -3.86
C HIS A 481 -25.16 12.34 -3.89
N ALA A 482 -25.51 11.51 -2.90
CA ALA A 482 -26.83 10.90 -2.82
C ALA A 482 -27.93 11.95 -2.68
N TRP A 483 -27.71 12.99 -1.87
CA TRP A 483 -28.65 14.09 -1.73
C TRP A 483 -28.85 14.87 -3.04
N LEU A 484 -27.74 15.21 -3.73
CA LEU A 484 -27.79 15.92 -5.02
C LEU A 484 -28.49 15.09 -6.11
N MET A 485 -28.21 13.81 -6.18
CA MET A 485 -28.87 12.90 -7.13
C MET A 485 -30.39 12.83 -6.92
N THR A 486 -30.84 12.94 -5.68
CA THR A 486 -32.27 12.86 -5.34
C THR A 486 -32.99 14.19 -5.50
N ASN A 487 -32.33 15.32 -5.16
CA ASN A 487 -32.98 16.61 -4.99
C ASN A 487 -32.59 17.67 -6.04
N ASP A 488 -31.48 17.48 -6.78
CA ASP A 488 -31.01 18.39 -7.82
C ASP A 488 -31.12 17.75 -9.20
N LYS A 489 -32.16 18.17 -9.96
CA LYS A 489 -32.43 17.65 -11.31
C LYS A 489 -31.30 17.98 -12.30
N ASN A 490 -30.65 19.12 -12.16
CA ASN A 490 -29.56 19.49 -13.06
C ASN A 490 -28.33 18.61 -12.83
N PHE A 491 -28.02 18.33 -11.56
CA PHE A 491 -26.92 17.43 -11.19
C PHE A 491 -27.18 15.99 -11.66
N SER A 492 -28.39 15.47 -11.44
CA SER A 492 -28.75 14.11 -11.87
C SER A 492 -28.69 13.95 -13.38
N GLN A 493 -29.19 14.91 -14.18
CA GLN A 493 -29.10 14.90 -15.64
C GLN A 493 -27.67 15.00 -16.16
N LYS A 494 -26.83 15.85 -15.56
CA LYS A 494 -25.40 15.95 -15.88
C LYS A 494 -24.69 14.63 -15.66
N PHE A 495 -24.95 13.97 -14.55
CA PHE A 495 -24.35 12.70 -14.18
C PHE A 495 -24.82 11.54 -15.07
N GLU A 496 -26.07 11.52 -15.51
CA GLU A 496 -26.59 10.56 -16.47
C GLU A 496 -25.94 10.75 -17.85
N ASN A 497 -25.76 11.98 -18.31
CA ASN A 497 -25.10 12.29 -19.57
C ASN A 497 -23.61 11.88 -19.55
N GLU A 498 -22.90 12.13 -18.44
CA GLU A 498 -21.51 11.68 -18.27
C GLU A 498 -21.38 10.15 -18.22
N LYS A 499 -22.36 9.44 -17.66
CA LYS A 499 -22.43 7.98 -17.70
C LYS A 499 -22.67 7.46 -19.12
N VAL A 500 -23.51 8.11 -19.90
CA VAL A 500 -23.79 7.74 -21.28
C VAL A 500 -22.56 7.92 -22.16
N GLU A 501 -21.77 8.98 -21.95
CA GLU A 501 -20.48 9.18 -22.63
C GLU A 501 -19.39 8.19 -22.23
N GLN A 502 -19.45 7.61 -21.04
CA GLN A 502 -18.47 6.64 -20.53
C GLN A 502 -18.84 5.18 -20.77
N LEU A 503 -20.07 4.89 -21.15
CA LEU A 503 -20.46 3.54 -21.55
C LEU A 503 -19.86 3.22 -22.92
N PRO A 504 -19.20 2.05 -23.10
CA PRO A 504 -18.93 1.56 -24.44
C PRO A 504 -20.27 1.48 -25.17
N PRO A 505 -20.37 1.89 -26.44
CA PRO A 505 -21.63 1.89 -27.18
C PRO A 505 -22.28 0.51 -27.03
N ALA A 506 -23.52 0.52 -26.57
CA ALA A 506 -24.29 -0.70 -26.36
C ALA A 506 -24.23 -1.58 -27.61
N PRO A 507 -24.08 -2.90 -27.49
CA PRO A 507 -24.10 -3.78 -28.64
C PRO A 507 -25.44 -3.60 -29.35
N VAL A 508 -25.40 -2.97 -30.53
CA VAL A 508 -26.57 -2.83 -31.39
C VAL A 508 -27.12 -4.25 -31.61
N LYS A 509 -28.32 -4.52 -31.11
CA LYS A 509 -29.06 -5.75 -31.42
C LYS A 509 -29.33 -5.77 -32.91
N VAL A 510 -28.43 -6.35 -33.68
CA VAL A 510 -28.62 -6.65 -35.06
C VAL A 510 -29.74 -7.68 -35.13
N ARG A 511 -30.93 -7.29 -35.63
CA ARG A 511 -32.00 -8.21 -36.03
C ARG A 511 -31.35 -9.26 -36.94
N LYS A 512 -31.35 -10.52 -36.52
CA LYS A 512 -30.95 -11.65 -37.34
C LYS A 512 -31.91 -11.72 -38.54
N GLN A 513 -31.53 -11.16 -39.68
CA GLN A 513 -32.07 -11.56 -40.95
C GLN A 513 -31.38 -12.88 -41.33
N HIS A 514 -32.16 -13.91 -41.49
CA HIS A 514 -31.70 -15.20 -42.01
C HIS A 514 -31.11 -15.01 -43.41
N LEU A 515 -29.80 -15.03 -43.50
CA LEU A 515 -29.08 -15.26 -44.73
C LEU A 515 -28.65 -16.72 -44.80
N LYS A 516 -29.03 -17.36 -45.90
CA LYS A 516 -28.84 -18.80 -46.18
C LYS A 516 -27.37 -19.17 -46.04
N LYS A 517 -27.15 -20.33 -45.38
CA LYS A 517 -25.91 -21.10 -45.45
C LYS A 517 -25.63 -21.48 -46.88
N ASP A 518 -24.60 -20.97 -47.48
CA ASP A 518 -23.84 -21.68 -48.52
C ASP A 518 -22.47 -20.98 -48.71
N GLN A 519 -21.44 -21.80 -48.78
CA GLN A 519 -20.05 -21.49 -49.14
C GLN A 519 -19.11 -20.96 -48.05
N PHE A 520 -18.75 -21.87 -47.11
CA PHE A 520 -17.45 -21.79 -46.46
C PHE A 520 -16.45 -22.63 -47.25
N THR A 521 -15.67 -21.96 -48.06
CA THR A 521 -14.41 -22.50 -48.59
C THR A 521 -13.38 -22.49 -47.49
N GLN A 522 -12.77 -23.64 -47.20
CA GLN A 522 -11.70 -23.83 -46.26
C GLN A 522 -10.49 -22.94 -46.59
N LEU A 523 -10.07 -22.11 -45.66
CA LEU A 523 -8.84 -21.34 -45.72
C LEU A 523 -7.64 -22.24 -45.36
N PRO A 524 -6.52 -22.17 -46.09
CA PRO A 524 -5.31 -22.96 -45.78
C PRO A 524 -4.62 -22.40 -44.52
N GLN A 525 -4.26 -23.32 -43.62
CA GLN A 525 -3.39 -23.06 -42.48
C GLN A 525 -1.96 -22.87 -43.00
N ASN A 526 -1.52 -21.63 -43.15
CA ASN A 526 -0.12 -21.18 -43.11
C ASN A 526 -0.09 -19.66 -43.34
N THR A 527 -0.36 -18.86 -42.29
CA THR A 527 -0.22 -17.41 -42.37
C THR A 527 1.10 -16.98 -41.79
N LYS A 528 2.06 -16.61 -42.66
CA LYS A 528 3.16 -15.73 -42.28
C LYS A 528 2.55 -14.42 -41.72
N SER A 529 2.90 -14.03 -40.49
CA SER A 529 2.53 -12.71 -39.97
C SER A 529 3.37 -11.67 -40.71
N TYR A 530 2.71 -10.82 -41.48
CA TYR A 530 3.34 -9.65 -42.10
C TYR A 530 3.22 -8.46 -41.15
N ASP A 531 4.31 -7.70 -41.05
CA ASP A 531 4.32 -6.41 -40.35
C ASP A 531 3.76 -5.30 -41.27
N VAL A 532 3.61 -4.07 -40.77
CA VAL A 532 3.06 -2.96 -41.54
C VAL A 532 4.01 -1.77 -41.56
N LEU A 533 4.00 -1.06 -42.68
CA LEU A 533 4.64 0.25 -42.84
C LEU A 533 3.57 1.32 -42.66
N ILE A 534 3.84 2.31 -41.82
CA ILE A 534 2.94 3.42 -41.56
C ILE A 534 3.63 4.68 -42.08
N GLU A 535 3.06 5.30 -43.15
CA GLU A 535 3.68 6.40 -43.86
C GLU A 535 5.14 6.09 -44.29
N GLY A 536 5.41 4.82 -44.65
CA GLY A 536 6.72 4.35 -45.06
C GLY A 536 7.69 4.02 -43.94
N GLU A 537 7.33 4.24 -42.65
CA GLU A 537 8.19 3.95 -41.50
C GLU A 537 7.87 2.61 -40.82
N LYS A 538 8.94 1.88 -40.39
CA LYS A 538 8.86 0.65 -39.62
C LYS A 538 8.87 0.98 -38.12
N ASN A 539 8.37 0.05 -37.29
CA ASN A 539 8.38 0.13 -35.82
C ASN A 539 7.52 1.25 -35.19
N VAL A 540 6.52 1.76 -35.88
CA VAL A 540 5.54 2.67 -35.31
C VAL A 540 4.55 1.90 -34.44
N LEU A 541 4.23 2.39 -33.25
CA LEU A 541 3.31 1.73 -32.32
C LEU A 541 1.90 1.60 -32.89
N HIS A 542 1.50 0.38 -33.22
CA HIS A 542 0.19 0.08 -33.80
C HIS A 542 -0.46 -1.16 -33.23
N ASN A 543 -1.76 -1.31 -33.46
CA ASN A 543 -2.54 -2.50 -33.08
C ASN A 543 -3.53 -2.84 -34.19
N PHE A 544 -3.68 -4.11 -34.51
CA PHE A 544 -4.70 -4.57 -35.43
C PHE A 544 -6.10 -4.53 -34.81
N ALA A 545 -7.05 -3.92 -35.50
CA ALA A 545 -8.39 -3.73 -35.00
C ALA A 545 -9.15 -5.06 -34.87
N GLN A 546 -9.68 -5.31 -33.69
CA GLN A 546 -10.43 -6.54 -33.38
C GLN A 546 -11.77 -6.66 -34.13
N CYS A 547 -12.31 -5.53 -34.59
CA CYS A 547 -13.60 -5.48 -35.28
C CYS A 547 -13.59 -6.06 -36.71
N CYS A 548 -12.43 -6.02 -37.40
CA CYS A 548 -12.29 -6.46 -38.76
C CYS A 548 -11.12 -7.43 -38.99
N LYS A 549 -10.22 -7.59 -38.01
CA LYS A 549 -9.07 -8.50 -38.01
C LYS A 549 -8.35 -8.53 -39.37
N PRO A 550 -7.70 -7.41 -39.78
CA PRO A 550 -7.05 -7.32 -41.06
C PRO A 550 -5.91 -8.35 -41.18
N VAL A 551 -5.84 -9.02 -42.31
CA VAL A 551 -4.77 -9.98 -42.65
C VAL A 551 -4.34 -9.74 -44.10
N TYR A 552 -3.06 -9.98 -44.39
CA TYR A 552 -2.55 -9.89 -45.75
C TYR A 552 -3.34 -10.83 -46.70
N PRO A 553 -3.77 -10.41 -47.88
CA PRO A 553 -3.50 -9.14 -48.58
C PRO A 553 -4.65 -8.12 -48.49
N ASN A 554 -5.39 -8.04 -47.39
CA ASN A 554 -6.48 -7.05 -47.27
C ASN A 554 -5.93 -5.63 -47.48
N LEU A 555 -6.71 -4.76 -48.12
CA LEU A 555 -6.43 -3.32 -48.11
C LEU A 555 -6.65 -2.79 -46.69
N ILE A 556 -5.64 -2.10 -46.15
CA ILE A 556 -5.60 -1.63 -44.78
C ILE A 556 -5.49 -0.11 -44.70
N VAL A 557 -5.93 0.44 -43.56
CA VAL A 557 -5.86 1.88 -43.25
C VAL A 557 -5.59 2.05 -41.77
N GLY A 558 -4.71 2.98 -41.41
CA GLY A 558 -4.42 3.35 -40.04
C GLY A 558 -5.36 4.45 -39.53
N TYR A 559 -5.77 4.36 -38.31
CA TYR A 559 -6.53 5.40 -37.61
C TYR A 559 -5.82 5.77 -36.29
N VAL A 560 -5.45 7.06 -36.16
CA VAL A 560 -4.77 7.56 -34.94
C VAL A 560 -5.77 7.69 -33.79
N THR A 561 -5.64 6.83 -32.81
CA THR A 561 -6.48 6.82 -31.62
C THR A 561 -5.98 7.81 -30.56
N ARG A 562 -6.84 8.29 -29.67
CA ARG A 562 -6.45 9.26 -28.63
C ARG A 562 -5.53 8.67 -27.55
N SER A 563 -5.47 7.36 -27.39
CA SER A 563 -4.80 6.73 -26.25
C SER A 563 -4.06 5.41 -26.53
N LYS A 564 -4.19 4.81 -27.73
CA LYS A 564 -3.66 3.47 -28.04
C LYS A 564 -2.76 3.42 -29.28
N GLY A 565 -2.23 4.56 -29.71
CA GLY A 565 -1.45 4.61 -30.95
C GLY A 565 -2.34 4.45 -32.20
N ILE A 566 -1.79 3.84 -33.25
CA ILE A 566 -2.48 3.68 -34.52
C ILE A 566 -3.20 2.33 -34.56
N SER A 567 -4.51 2.34 -34.84
CA SER A 567 -5.33 1.14 -35.02
C SER A 567 -5.44 0.83 -36.52
N ILE A 568 -4.98 -0.35 -36.93
CA ILE A 568 -5.01 -0.81 -38.31
C ILE A 568 -6.34 -1.49 -38.60
N HIS A 569 -7.11 -0.93 -39.49
CA HIS A 569 -8.40 -1.46 -39.96
C HIS A 569 -8.31 -1.94 -41.40
N ARG A 570 -9.22 -2.82 -41.80
CA ARG A 570 -9.48 -3.04 -43.21
C ARG A 570 -10.15 -1.78 -43.80
N ALA A 571 -9.80 -1.41 -45.03
CA ALA A 571 -10.37 -0.24 -45.70
C ALA A 571 -11.91 -0.33 -45.85
N ASP A 572 -12.46 -1.56 -45.97
CA ASP A 572 -13.89 -1.84 -46.06
C ASP A 572 -14.58 -2.03 -44.69
N CYS A 573 -13.90 -1.79 -43.57
CA CYS A 573 -14.44 -1.99 -42.22
C CYS A 573 -15.60 -1.03 -41.92
N LEU A 574 -16.80 -1.56 -41.71
CA LEU A 574 -17.99 -0.76 -41.41
C LEU A 574 -17.87 0.09 -40.13
N ILE A 575 -17.09 -0.36 -39.13
CA ILE A 575 -16.86 0.42 -37.93
C ILE A 575 -15.93 1.60 -38.23
N TYR A 576 -14.84 1.37 -38.96
CA TYR A 576 -13.94 2.46 -39.41
C TYR A 576 -14.67 3.48 -40.27
N GLN A 577 -15.50 3.03 -41.22
CA GLN A 577 -16.23 3.94 -42.13
C GLN A 577 -17.26 4.83 -41.44
N ARG A 578 -17.73 4.43 -40.23
CA ARG A 578 -18.70 5.19 -39.44
C ARG A 578 -18.07 6.14 -38.43
N ILE A 579 -16.74 6.25 -38.37
CA ILE A 579 -16.07 7.18 -37.46
C ILE A 579 -16.29 8.62 -37.99
N PRO A 580 -16.86 9.54 -37.19
CA PRO A 580 -16.95 10.95 -37.56
C PRO A 580 -15.55 11.55 -37.75
N ASN A 581 -15.40 12.38 -38.78
CA ASN A 581 -14.12 13.05 -39.12
C ASN A 581 -12.93 12.11 -39.28
N LYS A 582 -13.17 10.89 -39.80
CA LYS A 582 -12.13 9.85 -39.93
C LYS A 582 -10.93 10.34 -40.76
N ASP A 583 -11.16 11.16 -41.77
CA ASP A 583 -10.13 11.58 -42.72
C ASP A 583 -9.06 12.50 -42.08
N GLU A 584 -9.42 13.24 -41.03
CA GLU A 584 -8.48 14.07 -40.27
C GLU A 584 -7.46 13.25 -39.41
N ARG A 585 -7.76 11.96 -39.18
CA ARG A 585 -6.98 11.07 -38.29
C ARG A 585 -6.59 9.77 -38.97
N SER A 586 -6.84 9.64 -40.24
CA SER A 586 -6.42 8.49 -41.04
C SER A 586 -5.00 8.68 -41.52
N VAL A 587 -4.22 7.61 -41.46
CA VAL A 587 -2.84 7.54 -41.94
C VAL A 587 -2.72 6.40 -42.94
N GLU A 588 -1.86 6.57 -43.93
CA GLU A 588 -1.59 5.56 -44.93
C GLU A 588 -0.80 4.41 -44.36
N VAL A 589 -1.23 3.17 -44.62
CA VAL A 589 -0.62 1.96 -44.09
C VAL A 589 -0.53 0.90 -45.18
N GLU A 590 0.65 0.29 -45.29
CA GLU A 590 0.92 -0.78 -46.24
C GLU A 590 1.48 -2.01 -45.52
N TRP A 591 1.29 -3.19 -46.14
CA TRP A 591 1.92 -4.41 -45.62
C TRP A 591 3.42 -4.45 -45.94
N ASP A 592 4.26 -4.68 -44.96
CA ASP A 592 5.69 -4.93 -45.18
C ASP A 592 5.89 -6.34 -45.76
N THR A 593 5.98 -6.40 -47.08
CA THR A 593 6.19 -7.64 -47.83
C THR A 593 7.66 -8.03 -47.98
N GLY A 594 8.58 -7.22 -47.40
CA GLY A 594 10.02 -7.51 -47.47
C GLY A 594 10.63 -7.49 -48.88
N LYS A 595 9.93 -6.90 -49.85
CA LYS A 595 10.47 -6.66 -51.17
C LYS A 595 10.86 -5.17 -51.28
N ASN A 596 12.11 -4.91 -50.92
CA ASN A 596 12.98 -3.89 -51.49
C ASN A 596 14.41 -4.33 -51.27
#